data_e39d9a786b6eaf1f711b54dae8fac479
#
_entry.id   e39d9a786b6eaf1f711b54dae8fac479
#
_cell.length_a   1.000
_cell.length_b   1.000
_cell.length_c   1.000
_cell.angle_alpha   90.00
_cell.angle_beta   90.00
_cell.angle_gamma   90.00
#
_symmetry.space_group_name_H-M   'P 1'
#
loop_
_entity.id
_entity.type
_entity.pdbx_description
1 polymer ?
#
loop_
_entity_poly.entity_id
_entity_poly.type
_entity_poly.pdbx_seq_one_letter_code
_entity_poly.pdbx_strand_id
1 'polypeptide(L)'
;MRPEASVIVATGGRPRFLEQVIRCWQRQTFSRSELVIADDSEETAERLLPPDPRIRYLRLEPGTSQGQKLNRAMEATRCEVVQKIDDDDWYHPRFLETMVAAVRAAGRPAFAGMGRFLVLIAATGRLKDSGPGWCAGGTICFSREIWERNPFHDVRAKADWYFLREWGREPVRVGRRELYILVRHGAGHAWTRMGESDVTGWFARRPDHPRTLAECMPAPEDRAFYASLRASGALRGAPALHG
;
A
#
# COMPACT_ATOMS: atom_id res chain seq x y z
N MET A 1 6.06 24.87 -1.62
CA MET A 1 5.63 24.52 -3.00
C MET A 1 4.28 23.82 -2.90
N ARG A 2 3.31 24.15 -3.75
CA ARG A 2 1.98 23.50 -3.72
C ARG A 2 2.09 22.07 -4.24
N PRO A 3 1.54 21.04 -3.55
CA PRO A 3 1.55 19.68 -4.04
C PRO A 3 0.69 19.52 -5.30
N GLU A 4 1.04 18.55 -6.14
CA GLU A 4 0.32 18.18 -7.36
C GLU A 4 -0.34 16.80 -7.28
N ALA A 5 0.04 15.99 -6.29
CA ALA A 5 -0.61 14.74 -5.97
C ALA A 5 -0.69 14.56 -4.46
N SER A 6 -1.77 13.95 -3.98
CA SER A 6 -1.92 13.54 -2.59
C SER A 6 -1.72 12.03 -2.49
N VAL A 7 -0.88 11.60 -1.55
CA VAL A 7 -0.71 10.19 -1.21
C VAL A 7 -1.49 9.93 0.07
N ILE A 8 -2.36 8.94 0.08
CA ILE A 8 -3.15 8.55 1.26
C ILE A 8 -2.74 7.17 1.76
N VAL A 9 -2.64 7.02 3.08
CA VAL A 9 -2.36 5.75 3.74
C VAL A 9 -3.26 5.58 4.96
N ALA A 10 -3.85 4.38 5.10
CA ALA A 10 -4.58 3.95 6.27
C ALA A 10 -3.69 2.98 7.07
N THR A 11 -3.45 3.27 8.34
CA THR A 11 -2.62 2.44 9.24
C THR A 11 -3.29 2.24 10.59
N GLY A 12 -2.72 1.42 11.46
CA GLY A 12 -3.20 1.22 12.83
C GLY A 12 -2.42 0.13 13.57
N GLY A 13 -1.84 0.46 14.74
CA GLY A 13 -1.10 -0.47 15.58
C GLY A 13 0.20 -1.01 14.98
N ARG A 14 0.76 -0.35 13.94
CA ARG A 14 1.92 -0.84 13.18
C ARG A 14 3.03 0.22 13.01
N PRO A 15 3.61 0.74 14.09
CA PRO A 15 4.55 1.87 14.02
C PRO A 15 5.75 1.61 13.10
N ARG A 16 6.30 0.39 13.08
CA ARG A 16 7.43 0.03 12.21
C ARG A 16 7.07 0.09 10.71
N PHE A 17 5.86 -0.28 10.35
CA PHE A 17 5.38 -0.20 8.97
C PHE A 17 5.13 1.26 8.57
N LEU A 18 4.58 2.06 9.50
CA LEU A 18 4.40 3.49 9.28
C LEU A 18 5.74 4.18 8.97
N GLU A 19 6.79 3.92 9.75
CA GLU A 19 8.13 4.45 9.47
C GLU A 19 8.64 4.00 8.09
N GLN A 20 8.38 2.75 7.71
CA GLN A 20 8.82 2.22 6.41
C GLN A 20 8.08 2.87 5.25
N VAL A 21 6.76 3.03 5.32
CA VAL A 21 6.00 3.66 4.23
C VAL A 21 6.33 5.13 4.08
N ILE A 22 6.62 5.84 5.18
CA ILE A 22 7.11 7.22 5.14
C ILE A 22 8.47 7.27 4.40
N ARG A 23 9.41 6.36 4.70
CA ARG A 23 10.69 6.27 3.97
C ARG A 23 10.49 6.01 2.48
N CYS A 24 9.56 5.09 2.12
CA CYS A 24 9.22 4.82 0.73
C CYS A 24 8.66 6.07 0.03
N TRP A 25 7.81 6.84 0.70
CA TRP A 25 7.27 8.07 0.15
C TRP A 25 8.33 9.19 0.02
N GLN A 26 9.20 9.35 1.02
CA GLN A 26 10.27 10.35 0.98
C GLN A 26 11.28 10.12 -0.15
N ARG A 27 11.45 8.87 -0.59
CA ARG A 27 12.32 8.49 -1.71
C ARG A 27 11.68 8.61 -3.08
N GLN A 28 10.40 8.97 -3.16
CA GLN A 28 9.75 9.14 -4.46
C GLN A 28 10.38 10.27 -5.25
N THR A 29 10.70 9.99 -6.53
CA THR A 29 11.21 11.01 -7.47
C THR A 29 10.21 12.12 -7.75
N PHE A 30 8.92 11.85 -7.59
CA PHE A 30 7.87 12.84 -7.67
C PHE A 30 7.76 13.62 -6.35
N SER A 31 8.59 14.65 -6.18
CA SER A 31 8.71 15.42 -4.93
C SER A 31 7.52 16.37 -4.64
N ARG A 32 6.69 16.67 -5.64
CA ARG A 32 5.52 17.55 -5.53
C ARG A 32 4.29 16.79 -5.06
N SER A 33 4.43 16.07 -3.95
CA SER A 33 3.34 15.33 -3.30
C SER A 33 3.23 15.69 -1.82
N GLU A 34 2.02 15.53 -1.27
CA GLU A 34 1.77 15.47 0.17
C GLU A 34 1.47 14.03 0.57
N LEU A 35 1.70 13.70 1.84
CA LEU A 35 1.33 12.41 2.44
C LEU A 35 0.29 12.66 3.53
N VAL A 36 -0.86 12.01 3.43
CA VAL A 36 -1.93 12.05 4.42
C VAL A 36 -2.05 10.68 5.06
N ILE A 37 -1.80 10.61 6.35
CA ILE A 37 -1.80 9.39 7.16
C ILE A 37 -3.04 9.39 8.04
N ALA A 38 -3.89 8.37 7.91
CA ALA A 38 -5.03 8.13 8.80
C ALA A 38 -4.72 6.92 9.70
N ASP A 39 -4.54 7.19 10.99
CA ASP A 39 -4.06 6.21 11.97
C ASP A 39 -5.06 6.05 13.13
N ASP A 40 -5.52 4.81 13.35
CA ASP A 40 -6.40 4.42 14.45
C ASP A 40 -5.67 3.62 15.55
N SER A 41 -4.35 3.77 15.65
CA SER A 41 -3.56 3.14 16.73
C SER A 41 -4.06 3.57 18.12
N GLU A 42 -4.05 2.67 19.09
CA GLU A 42 -4.32 3.00 20.50
C GLU A 42 -3.34 4.05 21.03
N GLU A 43 -2.05 3.86 20.74
CA GLU A 43 -1.00 4.85 21.02
C GLU A 43 -0.71 5.68 19.77
N THR A 44 -0.58 7.01 19.94
CA THR A 44 -0.25 7.90 18.81
C THR A 44 1.13 7.59 18.23
N ALA A 45 1.20 7.50 16.92
CA ALA A 45 2.45 7.36 16.20
C ALA A 45 3.06 8.71 15.77
N GLU A 46 2.50 9.84 16.20
CA GLU A 46 2.93 11.18 15.81
C GLU A 46 4.42 11.43 16.07
N ARG A 47 4.96 10.88 17.17
CA ARG A 47 6.40 10.97 17.51
C ARG A 47 7.35 10.33 16.50
N LEU A 48 6.84 9.48 15.61
CA LEU A 48 7.63 8.81 14.57
C LEU A 48 7.69 9.63 13.27
N LEU A 49 6.93 10.71 13.20
CA LEU A 49 6.86 11.52 11.99
C LEU A 49 8.11 12.40 11.87
N PRO A 50 8.76 12.41 10.71
CA PRO A 50 9.82 13.38 10.46
C PRO A 50 9.24 14.80 10.37
N PRO A 51 10.03 15.85 10.66
CA PRO A 51 9.60 17.24 10.56
C PRO A 51 9.46 17.68 9.08
N ASP A 52 8.51 17.12 8.36
CA ASP A 52 8.21 17.44 6.95
C ASP A 52 6.81 18.05 6.84
N PRO A 53 6.68 19.35 6.43
CA PRO A 53 5.40 20.03 6.34
C PRO A 53 4.47 19.45 5.26
N ARG A 54 4.95 18.56 4.43
CA ARG A 54 4.14 17.83 3.45
C ARG A 54 3.41 16.63 4.04
N ILE A 55 3.76 16.20 5.28
CA ILE A 55 3.08 15.12 5.98
C ILE A 55 1.94 15.70 6.80
N ARG A 56 0.76 15.11 6.65
CA ARG A 56 -0.41 15.38 7.47
C ARG A 56 -0.82 14.09 8.17
N TYR A 57 -0.85 14.14 9.48
CA TYR A 57 -1.25 13.01 10.32
C TYR A 57 -2.63 13.26 10.92
N LEU A 58 -3.50 12.27 10.77
CA LEU A 58 -4.86 12.26 11.30
C LEU A 58 -4.96 11.13 12.30
N ARG A 59 -5.02 11.46 13.58
CA ARG A 59 -5.36 10.49 14.62
C ARG A 59 -6.86 10.24 14.59
N LEU A 60 -7.24 8.98 14.55
CA LEU A 60 -8.63 8.53 14.56
C LEU A 60 -8.89 7.64 15.78
N GLU A 61 -10.17 7.42 16.09
CA GLU A 61 -10.55 6.53 17.18
C GLU A 61 -10.12 5.08 16.88
N PRO A 62 -9.59 4.34 17.88
CA PRO A 62 -9.25 2.94 17.72
C PRO A 62 -10.43 2.11 17.20
N GLY A 63 -10.15 1.23 16.24
CA GLY A 63 -11.16 0.40 15.61
C GLY A 63 -11.90 1.05 14.44
N THR A 64 -11.50 2.25 14.02
CA THR A 64 -11.98 2.89 12.79
C THR A 64 -11.75 1.96 11.58
N SER A 65 -12.78 1.74 10.77
CA SER A 65 -12.69 0.84 9.62
C SER A 65 -11.68 1.32 8.57
N GLN A 66 -11.18 0.42 7.71
CA GLN A 66 -10.30 0.78 6.60
C GLN A 66 -10.95 1.85 5.70
N GLY A 67 -12.22 1.67 5.36
CA GLY A 67 -12.94 2.60 4.51
C GLY A 67 -13.10 3.98 5.14
N GLN A 68 -13.45 4.05 6.41
CA GLN A 68 -13.52 5.32 7.14
C GLN A 68 -12.16 6.02 7.22
N LYS A 69 -11.07 5.29 7.51
CA LYS A 69 -9.70 5.85 7.49
C LYS A 69 -9.36 6.46 6.14
N LEU A 70 -9.63 5.73 5.05
CA LEU A 70 -9.39 6.23 3.70
C LEU A 70 -10.24 7.47 3.37
N ASN A 71 -11.52 7.49 3.77
CA ASN A 71 -12.39 8.66 3.57
C ASN A 71 -11.87 9.88 4.35
N ARG A 72 -11.48 9.70 5.61
CA ARG A 72 -10.91 10.80 6.41
C ARG A 72 -9.60 11.33 5.80
N ALA A 73 -8.76 10.43 5.26
CA ALA A 73 -7.58 10.85 4.53
C ALA A 73 -7.94 11.65 3.28
N MET A 74 -8.94 11.21 2.51
CA MET A 74 -9.43 11.90 1.32
C MET A 74 -9.96 13.30 1.62
N GLU A 75 -10.74 13.47 2.68
CA GLU A 75 -11.25 14.77 3.15
C GLU A 75 -10.11 15.76 3.42
N ALA A 76 -8.96 15.26 3.90
CA ALA A 76 -7.79 16.06 4.20
C ALA A 76 -6.87 16.32 3.00
N THR A 77 -7.06 15.65 1.86
CA THR A 77 -6.24 15.86 0.65
C THR A 77 -6.54 17.19 -0.04
N ARG A 78 -5.56 17.71 -0.81
CA ARG A 78 -5.67 19.00 -1.51
C ARG A 78 -5.55 18.90 -3.03
N CYS A 79 -5.20 17.71 -3.53
CA CYS A 79 -4.86 17.52 -4.93
C CYS A 79 -5.96 16.78 -5.68
N GLU A 80 -5.98 17.02 -6.99
CA GLU A 80 -6.89 16.39 -7.94
C GLU A 80 -6.52 14.95 -8.26
N VAL A 81 -5.23 14.61 -8.15
CA VAL A 81 -4.73 13.25 -8.33
C VAL A 81 -4.38 12.67 -6.97
N VAL A 82 -4.94 11.52 -6.67
CA VAL A 82 -4.75 10.85 -5.39
C VAL A 82 -4.19 9.45 -5.61
N GLN A 83 -3.11 9.12 -4.89
CA GLN A 83 -2.49 7.81 -4.84
C GLN A 83 -2.78 7.16 -3.49
N LYS A 84 -3.50 6.05 -3.47
CA LYS A 84 -3.62 5.20 -2.27
C LYS A 84 -2.44 4.23 -2.22
N ILE A 85 -1.82 4.11 -1.06
CA ILE A 85 -0.77 3.13 -0.78
C ILE A 85 -1.10 2.35 0.50
N ASP A 86 -0.55 1.14 0.64
CA ASP A 86 -0.59 0.34 1.87
C ASP A 86 0.71 0.55 2.67
N ASP A 87 0.64 0.47 3.99
CA ASP A 87 1.78 0.76 4.85
C ASP A 87 2.79 -0.40 4.92
N ASP A 88 2.40 -1.61 4.51
CA ASP A 88 3.21 -2.83 4.59
C ASP A 88 3.90 -3.23 3.27
N ASP A 89 3.59 -2.55 2.17
CA ASP A 89 4.14 -2.82 0.85
C ASP A 89 5.38 -1.96 0.52
N TRP A 90 6.13 -2.38 -0.50
CA TRP A 90 7.27 -1.62 -0.98
C TRP A 90 6.97 -0.93 -2.32
N TYR A 91 7.38 0.35 -2.40
CA TYR A 91 7.18 1.21 -3.57
C TYR A 91 8.51 1.72 -4.08
N HIS A 92 8.79 1.43 -5.36
CA HIS A 92 10.01 1.91 -6.04
C HIS A 92 10.03 3.45 -6.09
N PRO A 93 11.19 4.11 -6.04
CA PRO A 93 11.28 5.58 -6.10
C PRO A 93 10.55 6.22 -7.29
N ARG A 94 10.44 5.55 -8.42
CA ARG A 94 9.71 6.06 -9.60
C ARG A 94 8.23 5.64 -9.65
N PHE A 95 7.71 5.03 -8.60
CA PHE A 95 6.32 4.54 -8.57
C PHE A 95 5.33 5.70 -8.72
N LEU A 96 5.40 6.71 -7.86
CA LEU A 96 4.44 7.80 -7.84
C LEU A 96 4.44 8.61 -9.13
N GLU A 97 5.61 8.94 -9.70
CA GLU A 97 5.68 9.65 -10.98
C GLU A 97 5.01 8.87 -12.10
N THR A 98 5.19 7.55 -12.12
CA THR A 98 4.60 6.68 -13.15
C THR A 98 3.08 6.62 -13.00
N MET A 99 2.57 6.47 -11.78
CA MET A 99 1.13 6.37 -11.53
C MET A 99 0.41 7.70 -11.80
N VAL A 100 0.98 8.83 -11.37
CA VAL A 100 0.45 10.17 -11.65
C VAL A 100 0.44 10.43 -13.16
N ALA A 101 1.51 10.08 -13.87
CA ALA A 101 1.57 10.22 -15.33
C ALA A 101 0.49 9.37 -16.03
N ALA A 102 0.25 8.14 -15.57
CA ALA A 102 -0.78 7.26 -16.14
C ALA A 102 -2.20 7.86 -16.00
N VAL A 103 -2.54 8.40 -14.81
CA VAL A 103 -3.84 9.06 -14.59
C VAL A 103 -3.97 10.32 -15.44
N ARG A 104 -2.92 11.15 -15.52
CA ARG A 104 -2.93 12.38 -16.32
C ARG A 104 -3.09 12.10 -17.82
N ALA A 105 -2.40 11.07 -18.32
CA ALA A 105 -2.46 10.70 -19.74
C ALA A 105 -3.82 10.11 -20.15
N ALA A 106 -4.53 9.47 -19.23
CA ALA A 106 -5.84 8.88 -19.49
C ALA A 106 -6.99 9.91 -19.59
N GLY A 107 -6.73 11.17 -19.21
CA GLY A 107 -7.77 12.20 -19.09
C GLY A 107 -8.54 12.10 -17.77
N ARG A 108 -9.65 12.83 -17.66
CA ARG A 108 -10.45 12.86 -16.43
C ARG A 108 -11.92 12.52 -16.70
N PRO A 109 -12.56 11.80 -15.78
CA PRO A 109 -12.00 11.12 -14.61
C PRO A 109 -11.24 9.86 -14.99
N ALA A 110 -10.13 9.58 -14.33
CA ALA A 110 -9.30 8.42 -14.59
C ALA A 110 -8.92 7.63 -13.33
N PHE A 111 -8.70 6.34 -13.52
CA PHE A 111 -8.30 5.39 -12.49
C PHE A 111 -7.17 4.50 -13.05
N ALA A 112 -6.09 4.36 -12.29
CA ALA A 112 -4.95 3.52 -12.66
C ALA A 112 -4.54 2.61 -11.50
N GLY A 113 -3.92 1.48 -11.82
CA GLY A 113 -3.34 0.57 -10.84
C GLY A 113 -2.28 -0.33 -11.47
N MET A 114 -1.47 -0.99 -10.63
CA MET A 114 -0.48 -1.94 -11.13
C MET A 114 -1.20 -3.18 -11.70
N GLY A 115 -1.02 -3.41 -13.01
CA GLY A 115 -1.59 -4.55 -13.72
C GLY A 115 -0.77 -5.84 -13.58
N ARG A 116 0.49 -5.71 -13.19
CA ARG A 116 1.43 -6.78 -12.87
C ARG A 116 2.46 -6.25 -11.88
N PHE A 117 2.82 -7.05 -10.89
CA PHE A 117 3.71 -6.64 -9.80
C PHE A 117 4.48 -7.84 -9.22
N LEU A 118 5.42 -7.56 -8.35
CA LEU A 118 6.13 -8.59 -7.60
C LEU A 118 5.45 -8.84 -6.25
N VAL A 119 5.65 -10.04 -5.73
CA VAL A 119 5.14 -10.44 -4.41
C VAL A 119 6.28 -11.01 -3.59
N LEU A 120 6.58 -10.41 -2.45
CA LEU A 120 7.51 -10.94 -1.48
C LEU A 120 6.77 -11.83 -0.48
N ILE A 121 7.11 -13.11 -0.44
CA ILE A 121 6.68 -14.00 0.63
C ILE A 121 7.69 -13.87 1.78
N ALA A 122 7.37 -13.06 2.77
CA ALA A 122 8.30 -12.71 3.85
C ALA A 122 8.84 -13.93 4.59
N ALA A 123 7.99 -14.93 4.88
CA ALA A 123 8.39 -16.18 5.57
C ALA A 123 9.54 -16.92 4.88
N THR A 124 9.62 -16.88 3.54
CA THR A 124 10.64 -17.58 2.75
C THR A 124 11.69 -16.66 2.16
N GLY A 125 11.41 -15.36 2.07
CA GLY A 125 12.22 -14.38 1.36
C GLY A 125 12.16 -14.51 -0.17
N ARG A 126 11.23 -15.30 -0.71
CA ARG A 126 11.10 -15.54 -2.16
C ARG A 126 10.27 -14.43 -2.81
N LEU A 127 10.73 -13.97 -3.96
CA LEU A 127 9.96 -13.08 -4.84
C LEU A 127 9.20 -13.91 -5.87
N LYS A 128 7.93 -13.55 -6.04
CA LYS A 128 7.02 -14.15 -7.01
C LYS A 128 6.56 -13.10 -8.02
N ASP A 129 6.15 -13.52 -9.19
CA ASP A 129 5.50 -12.69 -10.19
C ASP A 129 3.98 -12.85 -10.07
N SER A 130 3.22 -11.79 -9.89
CA SER A 130 1.76 -11.85 -9.79
C SER A 130 1.09 -12.39 -11.07
N GLY A 131 1.78 -12.28 -12.21
CA GLY A 131 1.15 -12.39 -13.53
C GLY A 131 0.31 -11.16 -13.88
N PRO A 132 -0.23 -11.10 -15.10
CA PRO A 132 -1.03 -9.98 -15.60
C PRO A 132 -2.48 -10.01 -15.08
N GLY A 133 -3.23 -8.96 -15.40
CA GLY A 133 -4.69 -8.92 -15.20
C GLY A 133 -5.13 -8.29 -13.89
N TRP A 134 -4.22 -7.77 -13.08
CA TRP A 134 -4.53 -7.11 -11.81
C TRP A 134 -4.89 -5.62 -11.96
N CYS A 135 -5.50 -5.10 -10.92
CA CYS A 135 -5.42 -3.72 -10.50
C CYS A 135 -5.21 -3.79 -8.97
N ALA A 136 -3.94 -3.77 -8.55
CA ALA A 136 -3.59 -4.02 -7.15
C ALA A 136 -4.12 -2.91 -6.23
N GLY A 137 -4.90 -3.25 -5.21
CA GLY A 137 -5.55 -2.31 -4.29
C GLY A 137 -4.60 -1.36 -3.58
N GLY A 138 -3.39 -1.83 -3.22
CA GLY A 138 -2.31 -1.01 -2.64
C GLY A 138 -1.68 -0.02 -3.61
N THR A 139 -2.15 0.05 -4.87
CA THR A 139 -1.50 0.88 -5.92
C THR A 139 -2.45 1.80 -6.65
N ILE A 140 -3.71 1.88 -6.22
CA ILE A 140 -4.72 2.66 -6.95
C ILE A 140 -4.41 4.16 -6.92
N CYS A 141 -4.35 4.74 -8.13
CA CYS A 141 -4.20 6.16 -8.37
C CYS A 141 -5.42 6.64 -9.15
N PHE A 142 -6.02 7.75 -8.74
CA PHE A 142 -7.30 8.15 -9.32
C PHE A 142 -7.53 9.66 -9.26
N SER A 143 -8.45 10.14 -10.10
CA SER A 143 -8.98 11.50 -10.04
C SER A 143 -9.89 11.64 -8.81
N ARG A 144 -9.67 12.68 -7.99
CA ARG A 144 -10.43 12.96 -6.78
C ARG A 144 -11.94 12.93 -6.97
N GLU A 145 -12.43 13.42 -8.10
CA GLU A 145 -13.87 13.43 -8.44
C GLU A 145 -14.52 12.04 -8.45
N ILE A 146 -13.73 10.95 -8.60
CA ILE A 146 -14.25 9.58 -8.50
C ILE A 146 -14.70 9.30 -7.07
N TRP A 147 -13.86 9.66 -6.09
CA TRP A 147 -14.19 9.53 -4.69
C TRP A 147 -15.34 10.47 -4.27
N GLU A 148 -15.39 11.68 -4.79
CA GLU A 148 -16.48 12.63 -4.49
C GLU A 148 -17.86 12.12 -4.93
N ARG A 149 -17.89 11.31 -5.99
CA ARG A 149 -19.13 10.66 -6.47
C ARG A 149 -19.45 9.38 -5.70
N ASN A 150 -18.42 8.66 -5.28
CA ASN A 150 -18.54 7.35 -4.64
C ASN A 150 -17.42 7.13 -3.62
N PRO A 151 -17.60 7.56 -2.36
CA PRO A 151 -16.60 7.36 -1.30
C PRO A 151 -16.29 5.88 -1.03
N PHE A 152 -15.15 5.61 -0.38
CA PHE A 152 -14.84 4.26 0.08
C PHE A 152 -15.93 3.72 1.00
N HIS A 153 -16.34 2.46 0.80
CA HIS A 153 -17.30 1.79 1.67
C HIS A 153 -16.77 1.68 3.10
N ASP A 154 -17.64 1.86 4.07
CA ASP A 154 -17.34 1.66 5.49
C ASP A 154 -17.21 0.17 5.81
N VAL A 155 -16.06 -0.39 5.46
CA VAL A 155 -15.72 -1.80 5.68
C VAL A 155 -14.32 -1.94 6.29
N ARG A 156 -14.13 -2.97 7.12
CA ARG A 156 -12.85 -3.25 7.77
C ARG A 156 -11.76 -3.72 6.82
N ALA A 157 -12.14 -4.29 5.67
CA ALA A 157 -11.22 -4.77 4.65
C ALA A 157 -11.88 -4.69 3.26
N LYS A 158 -11.05 -4.68 2.18
CA LYS A 158 -11.52 -4.62 0.79
C LYS A 158 -12.19 -3.30 0.37
N ALA A 159 -11.99 -2.21 1.11
CA ALA A 159 -12.53 -0.90 0.72
C ALA A 159 -12.09 -0.48 -0.68
N ASP A 160 -10.82 -0.76 -1.03
CA ASP A 160 -10.23 -0.56 -2.35
C ASP A 160 -10.86 -1.42 -3.44
N TRP A 161 -11.23 -2.68 -3.11
CA TRP A 161 -11.90 -3.58 -4.06
C TRP A 161 -13.30 -3.08 -4.42
N TYR A 162 -14.10 -2.65 -3.44
CA TYR A 162 -15.42 -2.06 -3.69
C TYR A 162 -15.29 -0.79 -4.50
N PHE A 163 -14.37 0.10 -4.11
CA PHE A 163 -14.11 1.37 -4.80
C PHE A 163 -13.74 1.17 -6.27
N LEU A 164 -12.85 0.20 -6.57
CA LEU A 164 -12.48 -0.15 -7.93
C LEU A 164 -13.65 -0.75 -8.72
N ARG A 165 -14.42 -1.64 -8.10
CA ARG A 165 -15.54 -2.31 -8.76
C ARG A 165 -16.64 -1.33 -9.17
N GLU A 166 -16.92 -0.36 -8.32
CA GLU A 166 -17.97 0.64 -8.56
C GLU A 166 -17.56 1.71 -9.56
N TRP A 167 -16.28 1.82 -9.87
CA TRP A 167 -15.82 2.66 -10.95
C TRP A 167 -16.48 2.29 -12.30
N GLY A 168 -16.81 1.01 -12.51
CA GLY A 168 -17.58 0.54 -13.66
C GLY A 168 -16.90 0.68 -15.03
N ARG A 169 -15.61 1.04 -15.06
CA ARG A 169 -14.78 1.15 -16.27
C ARG A 169 -13.46 0.43 -16.06
N GLU A 170 -12.79 0.09 -17.17
CA GLU A 170 -11.46 -0.50 -17.11
C GLU A 170 -10.43 0.53 -16.58
N PRO A 171 -9.69 0.20 -15.51
CA PRO A 171 -8.59 1.04 -15.06
C PRO A 171 -7.40 0.98 -16.03
N VAL A 172 -6.60 2.04 -16.06
CA VAL A 172 -5.30 1.99 -16.71
C VAL A 172 -4.39 1.03 -15.94
N ARG A 173 -3.97 -0.06 -16.59
CA ARG A 173 -3.10 -1.08 -15.98
C ARG A 173 -1.64 -0.78 -16.29
N VAL A 174 -0.89 -0.33 -15.28
CA VAL A 174 0.55 -0.11 -15.40
C VAL A 174 1.27 -1.45 -15.32
N GLY A 175 1.97 -1.84 -16.40
CA GLY A 175 2.62 -3.15 -16.53
C GLY A 175 4.06 -3.23 -15.99
N ARG A 176 4.58 -2.20 -15.37
CA ARG A 176 5.97 -2.08 -14.87
C ARG A 176 6.15 -2.75 -13.51
N ARG A 177 6.11 -4.08 -13.49
CA ARG A 177 6.09 -4.93 -12.27
C ARG A 177 7.16 -4.59 -11.24
N GLU A 178 8.30 -4.04 -11.64
CA GLU A 178 9.42 -3.67 -10.77
C GLU A 178 9.11 -2.47 -9.86
N LEU A 179 8.03 -1.74 -10.14
CA LEU A 179 7.69 -0.53 -9.38
C LEU A 179 6.98 -0.79 -8.05
N TYR A 180 6.48 -2.00 -7.85
CA TYR A 180 5.72 -2.33 -6.65
C TYR A 180 5.95 -3.78 -6.22
N ILE A 181 6.15 -3.97 -4.93
CA ILE A 181 6.24 -5.29 -4.32
C ILE A 181 5.17 -5.39 -3.23
N LEU A 182 4.16 -6.22 -3.48
CA LEU A 182 3.21 -6.65 -2.46
C LEU A 182 3.94 -7.52 -1.44
N VAL A 183 3.82 -7.22 -0.16
CA VAL A 183 4.51 -7.98 0.90
C VAL A 183 3.52 -8.85 1.66
N ARG A 184 3.75 -10.16 1.60
CA ARG A 184 2.95 -11.14 2.34
C ARG A 184 3.71 -11.54 3.60
N HIS A 185 3.21 -11.09 4.75
CA HIS A 185 3.81 -11.30 6.07
C HIS A 185 2.77 -11.75 7.10
N GLY A 186 3.19 -12.41 8.18
CA GLY A 186 2.31 -12.99 9.20
C GLY A 186 1.91 -12.04 10.36
N ALA A 187 2.21 -10.74 10.26
CA ALA A 187 2.04 -9.81 11.39
C ALA A 187 0.65 -9.14 11.42
N GLY A 188 -0.37 -9.94 11.63
CA GLY A 188 -1.68 -9.58 12.16
C GLY A 188 -2.49 -8.46 11.52
N HIS A 189 -3.13 -8.68 10.34
CA HIS A 189 -4.26 -7.91 9.84
C HIS A 189 -5.24 -8.77 9.04
N ALA A 190 -6.45 -8.27 8.74
CA ALA A 190 -7.52 -9.04 8.12
C ALA A 190 -7.13 -9.72 6.79
N TRP A 191 -6.19 -9.14 6.04
CA TRP A 191 -5.59 -9.74 4.83
C TRP A 191 -4.43 -10.70 5.12
N THR A 192 -3.78 -10.59 6.28
CA THR A 192 -2.67 -11.45 6.68
C THR A 192 -3.11 -12.82 7.20
N ARG A 193 -4.39 -13.06 7.43
CA ARG A 193 -4.89 -14.46 7.50
C ARG A 193 -4.60 -15.23 6.22
N MET A 194 -4.52 -14.53 5.08
CA MET A 194 -3.99 -15.11 3.85
C MET A 194 -2.45 -15.21 3.86
N GLY A 195 -1.75 -14.47 4.72
CA GLY A 195 -0.29 -14.52 4.89
C GLY A 195 0.21 -15.86 5.41
N GLU A 196 -0.45 -16.44 6.40
CA GLU A 196 -0.15 -17.78 6.89
C GLU A 196 -0.42 -18.83 5.82
N SER A 197 -1.46 -18.66 5.02
CA SER A 197 -1.78 -19.52 3.88
C SER A 197 -0.93 -19.24 2.64
N ASP A 198 -0.21 -18.09 2.57
CA ASP A 198 0.55 -17.72 1.38
C ASP A 198 1.83 -18.53 1.18
N VAL A 199 2.33 -19.23 2.20
CA VAL A 199 3.35 -20.28 1.99
C VAL A 199 2.81 -21.41 1.11
N THR A 200 1.50 -21.65 1.15
CA THR A 200 0.75 -22.65 0.36
C THR A 200 -0.34 -22.03 -0.52
N GLY A 201 -0.56 -20.74 -0.41
CA GLY A 201 -1.64 -19.99 -1.03
C GLY A 201 -1.43 -19.67 -2.51
N TRP A 202 -2.30 -18.79 -3.02
CA TRP A 202 -2.34 -18.48 -4.46
C TRP A 202 -1.04 -17.83 -4.96
N PHE A 203 -0.47 -16.89 -4.23
CA PHE A 203 0.78 -16.23 -4.60
C PHE A 203 2.00 -17.15 -4.45
N ALA A 204 2.01 -18.04 -3.46
CA ALA A 204 3.09 -19.01 -3.27
C ALA A 204 3.25 -19.96 -4.48
N ARG A 205 2.14 -20.26 -5.17
CA ARG A 205 2.10 -21.10 -6.38
C ARG A 205 2.48 -20.37 -7.66
N ARG A 206 2.64 -19.04 -7.62
CA ARG A 206 3.08 -18.27 -8.78
C ARG A 206 4.56 -18.51 -9.07
N PRO A 207 5.01 -18.30 -10.32
CA PRO A 207 6.42 -18.48 -10.67
C PRO A 207 7.34 -17.62 -9.81
N ASP A 208 8.49 -18.15 -9.45
CA ASP A 208 9.54 -17.37 -8.83
C ASP A 208 10.04 -16.32 -9.79
N HIS A 209 10.32 -15.15 -9.25
CA HIS A 209 10.97 -14.10 -10.00
C HIS A 209 12.48 -14.34 -10.00
N PRO A 210 13.18 -14.23 -11.16
CA PRO A 210 14.60 -14.57 -11.25
C PRO A 210 15.51 -13.60 -10.51
N ARG A 211 15.07 -12.35 -10.31
CA ARG A 211 15.85 -11.36 -9.57
C ARG A 211 15.78 -11.58 -8.07
N THR A 212 16.87 -11.24 -7.40
CA THR A 212 16.93 -11.19 -5.94
C THR A 212 16.23 -9.96 -5.38
N LEU A 213 15.96 -9.96 -4.07
CA LEU A 213 15.43 -8.79 -3.38
C LEU A 213 16.40 -7.59 -3.48
N ALA A 214 17.70 -7.85 -3.49
CA ALA A 214 18.73 -6.81 -3.61
C ALA A 214 18.70 -6.09 -4.95
N GLU A 215 18.38 -6.79 -6.02
CA GLU A 215 18.24 -6.21 -7.36
C GLU A 215 16.92 -5.43 -7.54
N CYS A 216 15.90 -5.75 -6.75
CA CYS A 216 14.60 -5.09 -6.80
C CYS A 216 14.50 -3.91 -5.83
N MET A 217 15.11 -4.04 -4.63
CA MET A 217 15.15 -3.02 -3.57
C MET A 217 16.59 -2.52 -3.40
N PRO A 218 17.00 -1.43 -4.05
CA PRO A 218 18.39 -0.96 -4.00
C PRO A 218 18.81 -0.45 -2.63
N ALA A 219 17.89 0.10 -1.83
CA ALA A 219 18.17 0.64 -0.50
C ALA A 219 18.40 -0.49 0.52
N PRO A 220 19.58 -0.56 1.19
CA PRO A 220 19.89 -1.63 2.14
C PRO A 220 18.97 -1.63 3.36
N GLU A 221 18.51 -0.48 3.83
CA GLU A 221 17.58 -0.34 4.95
C GLU A 221 16.20 -0.89 4.64
N ASP A 222 15.70 -0.77 3.39
CA ASP A 222 14.45 -1.40 2.97
C ASP A 222 14.60 -2.93 3.01
N ARG A 223 15.70 -3.44 2.46
CA ARG A 223 15.98 -4.89 2.51
C ARG A 223 16.05 -5.42 3.93
N ALA A 224 16.75 -4.69 4.82
CA ALA A 224 16.85 -5.06 6.23
C ALA A 224 15.47 -5.09 6.91
N PHE A 225 14.63 -4.08 6.64
CA PHE A 225 13.26 -4.04 7.16
C PHE A 225 12.46 -5.26 6.73
N TYR A 226 12.34 -5.51 5.42
CA TYR A 226 11.54 -6.62 4.92
C TYR A 226 12.13 -8.00 5.24
N ALA A 227 13.46 -8.13 5.34
CA ALA A 227 14.11 -9.35 5.83
C ALA A 227 13.77 -9.64 7.30
N SER A 228 13.61 -8.60 8.14
CA SER A 228 13.24 -8.75 9.54
C SER A 228 11.84 -9.35 9.75
N LEU A 229 10.93 -9.21 8.79
CA LEU A 229 9.59 -9.78 8.85
C LEU A 229 9.60 -11.31 8.78
N ARG A 230 10.67 -11.91 8.23
CA ARG A 230 10.90 -13.35 8.19
C ARG A 230 11.03 -13.95 9.59
N ALA A 231 11.72 -13.28 10.48
CA ALA A 231 11.93 -13.74 11.87
C ALA A 231 10.65 -13.63 12.72
N SER A 232 9.79 -12.64 12.45
CA SER A 232 8.56 -12.40 13.22
C SER A 232 7.48 -13.46 12.98
N GLY A 233 7.47 -14.10 11.80
CA GLY A 233 6.54 -15.19 11.46
C GLY A 233 6.89 -16.54 12.12
N ALA A 234 8.15 -16.73 12.48
CA ALA A 234 8.63 -17.99 13.08
C ALA A 234 8.33 -18.11 14.59
N LEU A 235 7.96 -17.01 15.26
CA LEU A 235 7.79 -16.97 16.71
C LEU A 235 6.33 -17.06 17.20
N ARG A 236 5.36 -17.17 16.32
CA ARG A 236 3.96 -17.43 16.71
C ARG A 236 3.61 -18.87 16.34
N GLY A 237 3.97 -19.79 17.25
CA GLY A 237 3.38 -21.14 17.28
C GLY A 237 1.86 -20.99 17.29
N ALA A 238 1.18 -21.82 16.49
CA ALA A 238 -0.28 -21.85 16.42
C ALA A 238 -0.87 -21.94 17.83
N PRO A 239 -1.89 -21.13 18.18
CA PRO A 239 -2.68 -21.44 19.35
C PRO A 239 -3.37 -22.76 19.08
N ALA A 240 -3.18 -23.73 19.98
CA ALA A 240 -3.88 -25.00 19.96
C ALA A 240 -5.39 -24.74 19.86
N LEU A 241 -6.00 -25.31 18.83
CA LEU A 241 -7.44 -25.43 18.74
C LEU A 241 -7.90 -26.32 19.90
N HIS A 242 -8.41 -25.73 20.93
CA HIS A 242 -9.20 -26.46 21.94
C HIS A 242 -10.66 -26.33 21.59
N GLY A 243 -11.28 -27.47 21.31
CA GLY A 243 -12.65 -27.88 21.52
C GLY A 243 -13.76 -27.07 20.91
#